data_91fea8c39c3bb36f06598e26632a6963
#
_entry.id   91fea8c39c3bb36f06598e26632a6963
#
_cell.length_a   1.000
_cell.length_b   1.000
_cell.length_c   1.000
_cell.angle_alpha   90.00
_cell.angle_beta   90.00
_cell.angle_gamma   90.00
#
_symmetry.space_group_name_H-M   'P 1'
#
loop_
_entity.id
_entity.type
_entity.pdbx_description
1 polymer ?
#
loop_
_entity_poly.entity_id
_entity_poly.type
_entity_poly.pdbx_seq_one_letter_code
_entity_poly.pdbx_strand_id
1 'polypeptide(L)'
;MFYSALKTPQGGENSRAEFVMPNSASDARQTEQTIREKIIKDNAVDVMVSVGSNMFHNVTLPCTLWFLDKGKKDTDRKDKVLFLDVRDIYTQIDRAHREFTDEQIEFITNIVKLYRGEKPEYKWGSKKLTLEKFPDEKYQDVKGLCKVATIDEIEKQGWSLNAGRYVGVAETEVEDYVFEDKLKELNAELEKLNSESKDLEEKIAHNIKELLGVGVK
;
A
#
# COMPACT_ATOMS: atom_id res chain seq x y z
N MET A 1 -24.53 -2.86 8.30
CA MET A 1 -25.05 -4.19 7.87
C MET A 1 -24.04 -5.31 8.10
N PHE A 2 -22.85 -5.33 7.49
CA PHE A 2 -21.87 -6.44 7.69
C PHE A 2 -21.45 -6.64 9.14
N TYR A 3 -21.08 -5.57 9.86
CA TYR A 3 -20.70 -5.66 11.26
C TYR A 3 -21.82 -6.21 12.17
N SER A 4 -23.06 -5.81 11.92
CA SER A 4 -24.22 -6.33 12.70
C SER A 4 -24.49 -7.81 12.43
N ALA A 5 -24.13 -8.31 11.25
CA ALA A 5 -24.30 -9.72 10.88
C ALA A 5 -23.22 -10.64 11.49
N LEU A 6 -22.08 -10.07 11.94
CA LEU A 6 -21.07 -10.86 12.60
C LEU A 6 -21.59 -11.38 13.95
N LYS A 7 -21.47 -12.68 14.17
CA LYS A 7 -21.80 -13.30 15.46
C LYS A 7 -20.86 -12.79 16.54
N THR A 8 -21.35 -12.65 17.76
CA THR A 8 -20.47 -12.46 18.92
C THR A 8 -19.72 -13.76 19.17
N PRO A 9 -18.39 -13.73 19.34
CA PRO A 9 -17.62 -14.93 19.60
C PRO A 9 -18.16 -15.68 20.82
N GLN A 10 -18.44 -16.97 20.65
CA GLN A 10 -18.81 -17.88 21.74
C GLN A 10 -17.91 -19.11 21.59
N GLY A 11 -17.26 -19.51 22.69
CA GLY A 11 -16.48 -20.75 22.70
C GLY A 11 -15.21 -20.78 21.82
N GLY A 12 -14.58 -19.61 21.53
CA GLY A 12 -13.34 -19.54 20.76
C GLY A 12 -13.53 -19.34 19.25
N GLU A 13 -14.77 -19.25 18.75
CA GLU A 13 -15.03 -18.90 17.35
C GLU A 13 -14.79 -17.40 17.11
N ASN A 14 -13.93 -17.07 16.15
CA ASN A 14 -13.68 -15.68 15.74
C ASN A 14 -14.61 -15.30 14.59
N SER A 15 -15.41 -14.26 14.78
CA SER A 15 -16.21 -13.65 13.71
C SER A 15 -15.48 -12.49 13.11
N ARG A 16 -15.04 -12.66 11.86
CA ARG A 16 -14.30 -11.66 11.08
C ARG A 16 -15.07 -11.29 9.81
N ALA A 17 -14.90 -10.07 9.36
CA ALA A 17 -15.32 -9.61 8.04
C ALA A 17 -14.23 -8.76 7.43
N GLU A 18 -14.11 -8.85 6.11
CA GLU A 18 -13.22 -8.02 5.33
C GLU A 18 -13.98 -7.43 4.14
N PHE A 19 -13.62 -6.23 3.74
CA PHE A 19 -14.19 -5.59 2.57
C PHE A 19 -13.28 -4.49 2.04
N VAL A 20 -13.43 -4.22 0.75
CA VAL A 20 -12.74 -3.16 0.04
C VAL A 20 -13.59 -1.91 0.03
N MET A 21 -13.00 -0.77 0.37
CA MET A 21 -13.66 0.53 0.35
C MET A 21 -12.83 1.55 -0.43
N PRO A 22 -13.47 2.54 -1.07
CA PRO A 22 -12.75 3.69 -1.59
C PRO A 22 -11.97 4.38 -0.47
N ASN A 23 -10.80 4.92 -0.78
CA ASN A 23 -9.96 5.60 0.22
C ASN A 23 -10.69 6.74 0.94
N SER A 24 -11.62 7.42 0.25
CA SER A 24 -12.45 8.48 0.82
C SER A 24 -13.31 8.03 2.02
N ALA A 25 -13.73 6.77 2.07
CA ALA A 25 -14.54 6.24 3.17
C ALA A 25 -13.79 6.27 4.52
N SER A 26 -12.47 6.23 4.49
CA SER A 26 -11.61 6.25 5.68
C SER A 26 -11.57 7.63 6.36
N ASP A 27 -11.88 8.72 5.63
CA ASP A 27 -11.79 10.10 6.11
C ASP A 27 -13.10 10.90 5.95
N ALA A 28 -14.14 10.32 5.39
CA ALA A 28 -15.43 10.99 5.18
C ALA A 28 -16.00 11.51 6.51
N ARG A 29 -16.63 12.68 6.45
CA ARG A 29 -17.16 13.39 7.62
C ARG A 29 -18.63 13.12 7.85
N GLN A 30 -19.22 13.75 8.85
CA GLN A 30 -20.65 13.70 9.22
C GLN A 30 -21.11 12.27 9.58
N THR A 31 -22.18 11.78 8.94
CA THR A 31 -22.79 10.48 9.26
C THR A 31 -21.81 9.32 9.14
N GLU A 32 -20.91 9.35 8.17
CA GLU A 32 -19.92 8.29 7.96
C GLU A 32 -18.86 8.30 9.07
N GLN A 33 -18.48 9.47 9.56
CA GLN A 33 -17.60 9.60 10.74
C GLN A 33 -18.24 8.97 11.97
N THR A 34 -19.54 9.24 12.22
CA THR A 34 -20.27 8.65 13.35
C THR A 34 -20.33 7.12 13.26
N ILE A 35 -20.47 6.58 12.05
CA ILE A 35 -20.44 5.12 11.84
C ILE A 35 -19.06 4.56 12.15
N ARG A 36 -17.97 5.20 11.66
CA ARG A 36 -16.58 4.78 11.96
C ARG A 36 -16.29 4.84 13.45
N GLU A 37 -16.62 5.95 14.11
CA GLU A 37 -16.48 6.12 15.54
C GLU A 37 -17.12 4.97 16.31
N LYS A 38 -18.37 4.63 15.98
CA LYS A 38 -19.08 3.53 16.63
C LYS A 38 -18.38 2.19 16.46
N ILE A 39 -17.95 1.85 15.24
CA ILE A 39 -17.27 0.59 14.96
C ILE A 39 -15.90 0.52 15.68
N ILE A 40 -15.19 1.65 15.76
CA ILE A 40 -13.90 1.74 16.45
C ILE A 40 -14.09 1.58 17.96
N LYS A 41 -15.05 2.29 18.56
CA LYS A 41 -15.38 2.18 20.00
C LYS A 41 -15.88 0.80 20.38
N ASP A 42 -16.55 0.09 19.49
CA ASP A 42 -16.94 -1.32 19.65
C ASP A 42 -15.74 -2.29 19.58
N ASN A 43 -14.52 -1.78 19.41
CA ASN A 43 -13.30 -2.59 19.23
C ASN A 43 -13.36 -3.57 18.05
N ALA A 44 -14.12 -3.26 17.02
CA ALA A 44 -14.31 -4.15 15.89
C ALA A 44 -13.24 -4.02 14.81
N VAL A 45 -12.65 -2.82 14.62
CA VAL A 45 -11.63 -2.56 13.60
C VAL A 45 -10.30 -3.16 14.04
N ASP A 46 -9.80 -4.17 13.34
CA ASP A 46 -8.53 -4.85 13.68
C ASP A 46 -7.36 -4.33 12.86
N VAL A 47 -7.51 -4.35 11.53
CA VAL A 47 -6.45 -3.93 10.60
C VAL A 47 -7.03 -3.05 9.49
N MET A 48 -6.29 -2.01 9.14
CA MET A 48 -6.58 -1.12 8.01
C MET A 48 -5.39 -1.13 7.06
N VAL A 49 -5.64 -1.45 5.78
CA VAL A 49 -4.58 -1.52 4.76
C VAL A 49 -4.88 -0.50 3.66
N SER A 50 -3.99 0.46 3.47
CA SER A 50 -4.04 1.38 2.32
C SER A 50 -3.33 0.78 1.12
N VAL A 51 -4.05 0.62 0.03
CA VAL A 51 -3.57 0.03 -1.23
C VAL A 51 -3.47 1.12 -2.29
N GLY A 52 -2.41 1.07 -3.09
CA GLY A 52 -2.13 2.03 -4.16
C GLY A 52 -3.13 1.99 -5.31
N SER A 53 -2.97 2.94 -6.22
CA SER A 53 -3.75 2.99 -7.46
C SER A 53 -3.35 1.88 -8.43
N ASN A 54 -4.22 1.61 -9.42
CA ASN A 54 -3.97 0.67 -10.52
C ASN A 54 -3.83 -0.81 -10.11
N MET A 55 -4.36 -1.19 -8.95
CA MET A 55 -4.38 -2.58 -8.47
C MET A 55 -5.59 -3.39 -8.96
N PHE A 56 -6.51 -2.78 -9.68
CA PHE A 56 -7.69 -3.42 -10.25
C PHE A 56 -7.80 -3.14 -11.74
N HIS A 57 -8.27 -4.12 -12.52
CA HIS A 57 -8.38 -4.00 -13.98
C HIS A 57 -9.24 -2.83 -14.44
N ASN A 58 -10.31 -2.51 -13.73
CA ASN A 58 -11.31 -1.53 -14.15
C ASN A 58 -11.35 -0.28 -13.26
N VAL A 59 -10.49 -0.16 -12.25
CA VAL A 59 -10.49 0.94 -11.30
C VAL A 59 -9.07 1.40 -11.02
N THR A 60 -8.78 2.64 -11.35
CA THR A 60 -7.47 3.26 -11.14
C THR A 60 -7.33 3.92 -9.77
N LEU A 61 -8.42 4.01 -8.99
CA LEU A 61 -8.41 4.69 -7.70
C LEU A 61 -7.76 3.84 -6.61
N PRO A 62 -7.06 4.47 -5.65
CA PRO A 62 -6.57 3.77 -4.47
C PRO A 62 -7.74 3.33 -3.59
N CYS A 63 -7.56 2.24 -2.87
CA CYS A 63 -8.56 1.70 -1.96
C CYS A 63 -7.99 1.41 -0.58
N THR A 64 -8.89 1.12 0.35
CA THR A 64 -8.55 0.61 1.68
C THR A 64 -9.22 -0.74 1.92
N LEU A 65 -8.47 -1.66 2.50
CA LEU A 65 -9.00 -2.93 2.99
C LEU A 65 -9.30 -2.78 4.48
N TRP A 66 -10.53 -3.11 4.85
CA TRP A 66 -11.03 -3.03 6.22
C TRP A 66 -11.20 -4.42 6.79
N PHE A 67 -10.50 -4.72 7.85
CA PHE A 67 -10.59 -5.99 8.56
C PHE A 67 -11.26 -5.77 9.91
N LEU A 68 -12.42 -6.36 10.10
CA LEU A 68 -13.18 -6.34 11.33
C LEU A 68 -13.06 -7.69 12.06
N ASP A 69 -12.80 -7.63 13.37
CA ASP A 69 -12.72 -8.81 14.24
C ASP A 69 -13.48 -8.55 15.55
N LYS A 70 -14.63 -9.19 15.75
CA LYS A 70 -15.41 -9.06 16.99
C LYS A 70 -14.74 -9.71 18.20
N GLY A 71 -13.85 -10.67 17.97
CA GLY A 71 -13.11 -11.34 19.05
C GLY A 71 -11.92 -10.56 19.57
N LYS A 72 -11.52 -9.50 18.91
CA LYS A 72 -10.35 -8.68 19.24
C LYS A 72 -10.43 -8.09 20.66
N LYS A 73 -11.62 -7.70 21.10
CA LYS A 73 -11.85 -7.09 22.42
C LYS A 73 -11.38 -7.95 23.61
N ASP A 74 -11.26 -9.26 23.40
CA ASP A 74 -10.85 -10.24 24.41
C ASP A 74 -9.37 -10.65 24.26
N THR A 75 -8.59 -9.88 23.48
CA THR A 75 -7.16 -10.10 23.22
C THR A 75 -6.31 -8.88 23.59
N ASP A 76 -4.98 -9.01 23.58
CA ASP A 76 -4.02 -7.91 23.80
C ASP A 76 -4.11 -6.80 22.73
N ARG A 77 -4.88 -7.03 21.66
CA ARG A 77 -5.16 -6.06 20.60
C ARG A 77 -6.36 -5.15 20.91
N LYS A 78 -6.98 -5.34 22.08
CA LYS A 78 -8.04 -4.45 22.56
C LYS A 78 -7.57 -3.00 22.52
N ASP A 79 -8.44 -2.10 22.13
CA ASP A 79 -8.22 -0.64 22.04
C ASP A 79 -7.05 -0.22 21.10
N LYS A 80 -6.65 -1.11 20.18
CA LYS A 80 -5.56 -0.88 19.20
C LYS A 80 -6.05 -1.22 17.81
N VAL A 81 -5.54 -0.50 16.80
CA VAL A 81 -5.77 -0.79 15.38
C VAL A 81 -4.42 -0.79 14.67
N LEU A 82 -4.17 -1.82 13.88
CA LEU A 82 -3.00 -1.86 13.00
C LEU A 82 -3.30 -1.11 11.71
N PHE A 83 -2.47 -0.13 11.40
CA PHE A 83 -2.48 0.58 10.12
C PHE A 83 -1.29 0.12 9.27
N LEU A 84 -1.57 -0.28 8.03
CA LEU A 84 -0.58 -0.66 7.02
C LEU A 84 -0.71 0.27 5.81
N ASP A 85 0.42 0.80 5.36
CA ASP A 85 0.50 1.53 4.11
C ASP A 85 1.32 0.72 3.11
N VAL A 86 0.63 0.06 2.19
CA VAL A 86 1.25 -0.81 1.19
C VAL A 86 1.19 -0.19 -0.21
N ARG A 87 0.97 1.14 -0.30
CA ARG A 87 0.82 1.84 -1.57
C ARG A 87 2.07 1.77 -2.45
N ASP A 88 3.23 1.63 -1.82
CA ASP A 88 4.53 1.53 -2.49
C ASP A 88 5.04 0.09 -2.61
N ILE A 89 4.27 -0.89 -2.12
CA ILE A 89 4.54 -2.31 -2.29
C ILE A 89 3.72 -2.80 -3.47
N TYR A 90 4.34 -3.02 -4.62
CA TYR A 90 3.69 -3.57 -5.81
C TYR A 90 4.74 -3.99 -6.84
N THR A 91 4.30 -4.78 -7.81
CA THR A 91 5.03 -5.06 -9.03
C THR A 91 4.30 -4.39 -10.19
N GLN A 92 5.03 -3.59 -10.98
CA GLN A 92 4.48 -2.94 -12.16
C GLN A 92 4.44 -3.94 -13.30
N ILE A 93 3.23 -4.28 -13.78
CA ILE A 93 3.03 -5.21 -14.90
C ILE A 93 3.11 -4.47 -16.21
N ASP A 94 2.38 -3.35 -16.30
CA ASP A 94 2.41 -2.45 -17.45
C ASP A 94 2.16 -1.01 -16.99
N ARG A 95 2.00 -0.09 -17.93
CA ARG A 95 1.81 1.34 -17.64
C ARG A 95 0.60 1.63 -16.76
N ALA A 96 -0.43 0.79 -16.82
CA ALA A 96 -1.73 1.01 -16.15
C ALA A 96 -2.05 -0.01 -15.06
N HIS A 97 -1.28 -1.10 -14.94
CA HIS A 97 -1.60 -2.21 -14.05
C HIS A 97 -0.45 -2.53 -13.09
N ARG A 98 -0.82 -2.75 -11.86
CA ARG A 98 0.04 -3.19 -10.75
C ARG A 98 -0.56 -4.41 -10.10
N GLU A 99 0.28 -5.26 -9.55
CA GLU A 99 -0.16 -6.41 -8.77
C GLU A 99 0.74 -6.64 -7.56
N PHE A 100 0.26 -7.44 -6.62
CA PHE A 100 1.09 -8.00 -5.57
C PHE A 100 1.60 -9.37 -6.01
N THR A 101 2.89 -9.61 -5.87
CA THR A 101 3.45 -10.96 -5.95
C THR A 101 3.11 -11.77 -4.70
N ASP A 102 3.20 -13.11 -4.80
CA ASP A 102 2.99 -13.98 -3.64
C ASP A 102 3.94 -13.66 -2.48
N GLU A 103 5.19 -13.27 -2.79
CA GLU A 103 6.17 -12.79 -1.81
C GLU A 103 5.69 -11.53 -1.09
N GLN A 104 5.15 -10.55 -1.82
CA GLN A 104 4.64 -9.31 -1.26
C GLN A 104 3.38 -9.54 -0.41
N ILE A 105 2.48 -10.42 -0.86
CA ILE A 105 1.29 -10.82 -0.09
C ILE A 105 1.70 -11.50 1.21
N GLU A 106 2.66 -12.43 1.15
CA GLU A 106 3.20 -13.11 2.32
C GLU A 106 3.84 -12.12 3.30
N PHE A 107 4.63 -11.16 2.79
CA PHE A 107 5.22 -10.11 3.62
C PHE A 107 4.17 -9.28 4.36
N ILE A 108 3.14 -8.79 3.65
CA ILE A 108 2.04 -8.03 4.25
C ILE A 108 1.30 -8.88 5.30
N THR A 109 1.06 -10.15 4.98
CA THR A 109 0.41 -11.10 5.89
C THR A 109 1.26 -11.35 7.14
N ASN A 110 2.58 -11.44 6.98
CA ASN A 110 3.50 -11.62 8.10
C ASN A 110 3.50 -10.43 9.06
N ILE A 111 3.35 -9.19 8.58
CA ILE A 111 3.18 -8.03 9.46
C ILE A 111 1.94 -8.20 10.34
N VAL A 112 0.82 -8.65 9.76
CA VAL A 112 -0.42 -8.89 10.50
C VAL A 112 -0.26 -10.04 11.49
N LYS A 113 0.44 -11.13 11.13
CA LYS A 113 0.76 -12.25 12.03
C LYS A 113 1.59 -11.79 13.22
N LEU A 114 2.65 -11.03 12.96
CA LEU A 114 3.50 -10.48 14.03
C LEU A 114 2.69 -9.58 14.97
N TYR A 115 1.82 -8.72 14.46
CA TYR A 115 0.90 -7.91 15.27
C TYR A 115 -0.03 -8.75 16.14
N ARG A 116 -0.45 -9.92 15.66
CA ARG A 116 -1.29 -10.87 16.39
C ARG A 116 -0.50 -11.78 17.35
N GLY A 117 0.82 -11.64 17.40
CA GLY A 117 1.69 -12.54 18.20
C GLY A 117 1.84 -13.94 17.59
N GLU A 118 1.50 -14.08 16.31
CA GLU A 118 1.62 -15.32 15.56
C GLU A 118 3.01 -15.40 14.89
N LYS A 119 3.47 -16.62 14.59
CA LYS A 119 4.74 -16.82 13.87
C LYS A 119 4.58 -16.48 12.39
N PRO A 120 5.58 -15.78 11.78
CA PRO A 120 5.57 -15.55 10.35
C PRO A 120 5.73 -16.85 9.56
N GLU A 121 5.28 -16.86 8.31
CA GLU A 121 5.47 -17.93 7.34
C GLU A 121 6.34 -17.47 6.17
N TYR A 122 7.12 -18.38 5.58
CA TYR A 122 8.08 -18.07 4.52
C TYR A 122 7.98 -19.06 3.36
N LYS A 123 6.75 -19.32 2.91
CA LYS A 123 6.47 -20.25 1.80
C LYS A 123 6.79 -19.65 0.43
N TRP A 124 6.65 -18.32 0.31
CA TRP A 124 6.72 -17.57 -0.94
C TRP A 124 7.94 -16.64 -1.04
N GLY A 125 8.89 -16.77 -0.14
CA GLY A 125 10.19 -16.08 -0.22
C GLY A 125 10.30 -14.77 0.56
N SER A 126 9.28 -14.33 1.27
CA SER A 126 9.25 -13.04 1.99
C SER A 126 10.22 -12.93 3.17
N LYS A 127 10.99 -13.98 3.47
CA LYS A 127 11.87 -14.03 4.64
C LYS A 127 12.84 -12.85 4.71
N LYS A 128 13.47 -12.50 3.58
CA LYS A 128 14.43 -11.40 3.52
C LYS A 128 13.74 -10.07 3.83
N LEU A 129 12.63 -9.78 3.17
CA LEU A 129 11.84 -8.56 3.38
C LEU A 129 11.33 -8.47 4.82
N THR A 130 10.86 -9.59 5.37
CA THR A 130 10.33 -9.62 6.74
C THR A 130 11.44 -9.36 7.76
N LEU A 131 12.58 -10.05 7.66
CA LEU A 131 13.68 -9.89 8.61
C LEU A 131 14.39 -8.53 8.49
N GLU A 132 14.38 -7.90 7.33
CA GLU A 132 14.89 -6.54 7.16
C GLU A 132 14.12 -5.52 8.00
N LYS A 133 12.81 -5.62 8.07
CA LYS A 133 11.94 -4.71 8.81
C LYS A 133 11.66 -5.20 10.25
N PHE A 134 11.70 -6.51 10.47
CA PHE A 134 11.38 -7.17 11.75
C PHE A 134 12.44 -8.24 12.09
N PRO A 135 13.67 -7.80 12.45
CA PRO A 135 14.81 -8.71 12.63
C PRO A 135 14.59 -9.76 13.73
N ASP A 136 13.83 -9.42 14.77
CA ASP A 136 13.54 -10.31 15.90
C ASP A 136 12.26 -11.15 15.71
N GLU A 137 11.67 -11.13 14.52
CA GLU A 137 10.36 -11.73 14.24
C GLU A 137 9.28 -11.29 15.24
N LYS A 138 9.37 -10.06 15.70
CA LYS A 138 8.40 -9.40 16.58
C LYS A 138 7.88 -8.14 15.91
N TYR A 139 6.61 -7.84 16.17
CA TYR A 139 6.02 -6.61 15.67
C TYR A 139 6.71 -5.38 16.28
N GLN A 140 7.00 -4.43 15.45
CA GLN A 140 7.40 -3.06 15.79
C GLN A 140 6.79 -2.08 14.78
N ASP A 141 6.57 -0.84 15.20
CA ASP A 141 6.14 0.20 14.27
C ASP A 141 7.29 0.53 13.31
N VAL A 142 6.98 0.60 12.01
CA VAL A 142 7.92 0.93 10.94
C VAL A 142 7.41 2.14 10.18
N LYS A 143 8.14 3.25 10.23
CA LYS A 143 7.76 4.49 9.54
C LYS A 143 7.52 4.25 8.05
N GLY A 144 6.43 4.79 7.54
CA GLY A 144 6.03 4.65 6.14
C GLY A 144 5.44 3.28 5.77
N LEU A 145 5.42 2.32 6.68
CA LEU A 145 4.92 0.97 6.41
C LEU A 145 3.78 0.56 7.34
N CYS A 146 4.02 0.56 8.65
CA CYS A 146 3.03 0.09 9.60
C CYS A 146 3.12 0.80 10.96
N LYS A 147 1.96 0.99 11.59
CA LYS A 147 1.87 1.50 12.96
C LYS A 147 0.64 0.95 13.66
N VAL A 148 0.79 0.60 14.94
CA VAL A 148 -0.32 0.33 15.84
C VAL A 148 -0.73 1.64 16.51
N ALA A 149 -1.98 2.07 16.29
CA ALA A 149 -2.53 3.23 16.97
C ALA A 149 -3.58 2.81 18.00
N THR A 150 -3.62 3.52 19.12
CA THR A 150 -4.65 3.38 20.14
C THR A 150 -5.93 4.11 19.74
N ILE A 151 -7.07 3.74 20.35
CA ILE A 151 -8.34 4.45 20.14
C ILE A 151 -8.21 5.93 20.46
N ASP A 152 -7.46 6.31 21.49
CA ASP A 152 -7.23 7.70 21.88
C ASP A 152 -6.46 8.48 20.80
N GLU A 153 -5.49 7.84 20.14
CA GLU A 153 -4.79 8.43 19.00
C GLU A 153 -5.73 8.61 17.80
N ILE A 154 -6.60 7.62 17.56
CA ILE A 154 -7.58 7.67 16.46
C ILE A 154 -8.64 8.75 16.73
N GLU A 155 -9.08 8.93 17.96
CA GLU A 155 -9.98 10.01 18.35
C GLU A 155 -9.36 11.39 18.08
N LYS A 156 -8.09 11.59 18.48
CA LYS A 156 -7.34 12.84 18.21
C LYS A 156 -7.20 13.14 16.71
N GLN A 157 -7.23 12.11 15.87
CA GLN A 157 -7.24 12.24 14.41
C GLN A 157 -8.66 12.34 13.80
N GLY A 158 -9.68 12.62 14.63
CA GLY A 158 -11.07 12.78 14.18
C GLY A 158 -11.69 11.49 13.65
N TRP A 159 -11.35 10.35 14.25
CA TRP A 159 -11.85 9.02 13.87
C TRP A 159 -11.50 8.63 12.43
N SER A 160 -10.39 9.15 11.91
CA SER A 160 -9.87 8.75 10.61
C SER A 160 -9.34 7.31 10.67
N LEU A 161 -9.57 6.56 9.59
CA LEU A 161 -9.00 5.23 9.38
C LEU A 161 -8.01 5.22 8.19
N ASN A 162 -7.51 6.38 7.80
CA ASN A 162 -6.51 6.51 6.74
C ASN A 162 -5.11 6.22 7.29
N ALA A 163 -4.48 5.14 6.84
CA ALA A 163 -3.17 4.70 7.32
C ALA A 163 -2.08 5.78 7.21
N GLY A 164 -2.11 6.60 6.17
CA GLY A 164 -1.14 7.68 5.97
C GLY A 164 -1.07 8.72 7.09
N ARG A 165 -2.11 8.82 7.94
CA ARG A 165 -2.10 9.70 9.12
C ARG A 165 -1.32 9.14 10.30
N TYR A 166 -1.06 7.84 10.31
CA TYR A 166 -0.47 7.13 11.44
C TYR A 166 0.95 6.64 11.16
N VAL A 167 1.20 6.07 9.99
CA VAL A 167 2.49 5.44 9.66
C VAL A 167 3.63 6.43 9.45
N GLY A 168 3.30 7.72 9.24
CA GLY A 168 4.31 8.75 8.92
C GLY A 168 4.86 8.58 7.50
N VAL A 169 5.94 9.29 7.23
CA VAL A 169 6.67 9.21 5.96
C VAL A 169 7.91 8.35 6.20
N ALA A 170 8.15 7.39 5.31
CA ALA A 170 9.41 6.65 5.31
C ALA A 170 10.57 7.65 5.20
N GLU A 171 11.61 7.43 5.97
CA GLU A 171 12.87 8.16 5.76
C GLU A 171 13.39 7.71 4.39
N THR A 172 13.18 8.55 3.38
CA THR A 172 13.87 8.39 2.11
C THR A 172 15.35 8.53 2.44
N GLU A 173 16.16 7.53 2.11
CA GLU A 173 17.60 7.74 2.08
C GLU A 173 17.80 9.00 1.24
N VAL A 174 18.29 10.06 1.86
CA VAL A 174 18.69 11.25 1.13
C VAL A 174 19.88 10.76 0.32
N GLU A 175 19.64 10.44 -0.95
CA GLU A 175 20.74 10.20 -1.88
C GLU A 175 21.62 11.43 -1.81
N ASP A 176 22.82 11.24 -1.28
CA ASP A 176 23.81 12.31 -1.04
C ASP A 176 24.43 12.67 -2.39
N TYR A 177 23.60 13.24 -3.28
CA TYR A 177 24.06 13.78 -4.56
C TYR A 177 24.00 15.31 -4.54
N VAL A 178 25.02 15.92 -5.09
CA VAL A 178 25.01 17.35 -5.36
C VAL A 178 23.99 17.58 -6.48
N PHE A 179 22.91 18.29 -6.17
CA PHE A 179 21.80 18.55 -7.11
C PHE A 179 22.30 19.02 -8.49
N GLU A 180 23.32 19.89 -8.51
CA GLU A 180 23.92 20.39 -9.75
C GLU A 180 24.54 19.29 -10.61
N ASP A 181 25.18 18.31 -10.00
CA ASP A 181 25.85 17.23 -10.73
C ASP A 181 24.80 16.24 -11.28
N LYS A 182 23.78 15.94 -10.51
CA LYS A 182 22.66 15.10 -10.99
C LYS A 182 21.88 15.78 -12.11
N LEU A 183 21.70 17.09 -12.03
CA LEU A 183 21.04 17.87 -13.09
C LEU A 183 21.88 17.87 -14.38
N LYS A 184 23.21 17.98 -14.30
CA LYS A 184 24.11 17.89 -15.46
C LYS A 184 24.06 16.50 -16.10
N GLU A 185 24.08 15.44 -15.28
CA GLU A 185 23.97 14.05 -15.77
C GLU A 185 22.66 13.83 -16.53
N LEU A 186 21.53 14.21 -15.92
CA LEU A 186 20.21 14.07 -16.55
C LEU A 186 20.07 14.92 -17.82
N ASN A 187 20.65 16.12 -17.85
CA ASN A 187 20.65 16.95 -19.07
C ASN A 187 21.48 16.31 -20.19
N ALA A 188 22.64 15.76 -19.86
CA ALA A 188 23.47 15.06 -20.85
C ALA A 188 22.77 13.82 -21.42
N GLU A 189 22.06 13.05 -20.57
CA GLU A 189 21.25 11.91 -20.99
C GLU A 189 20.10 12.35 -21.91
N LEU A 190 19.42 13.44 -21.57
CA LEU A 190 18.34 14.02 -22.39
C LEU A 190 18.85 14.45 -23.77
N GLU A 191 20.00 15.13 -23.84
CA GLU A 191 20.63 15.55 -25.10
C GLU A 191 20.98 14.34 -25.98
N LYS A 192 21.51 13.27 -25.36
CA LYS A 192 21.82 12.02 -26.06
C LYS A 192 20.56 11.38 -26.63
N LEU A 193 19.50 11.23 -25.83
CA LEU A 193 18.22 10.66 -26.27
C LEU A 193 17.56 11.48 -27.37
N ASN A 194 17.66 12.80 -27.31
CA ASN A 194 17.16 13.70 -28.36
C ASN A 194 17.93 13.51 -29.67
N SER A 195 19.26 13.29 -29.60
CA SER A 195 20.06 13.00 -30.82
C SER A 195 19.67 11.65 -31.42
N GLU A 196 19.54 10.61 -30.61
CA GLU A 196 19.10 9.28 -31.06
C GLU A 196 17.70 9.33 -31.69
N SER A 197 16.79 10.13 -31.10
CA SER A 197 15.44 10.33 -31.65
C SER A 197 15.48 10.94 -33.06
N LYS A 198 16.30 11.96 -33.28
CA LYS A 198 16.46 12.58 -34.62
C LYS A 198 17.02 11.60 -35.65
N ASP A 199 18.03 10.83 -35.28
CA ASP A 199 18.60 9.81 -36.15
C ASP A 199 17.57 8.74 -36.52
N LEU A 200 16.69 8.37 -35.59
CA LEU A 200 15.59 7.44 -35.84
C LEU A 200 14.51 8.06 -36.77
N GLU A 201 14.16 9.33 -36.55
CA GLU A 201 13.22 10.04 -37.42
C GLU A 201 13.72 10.09 -38.87
N GLU A 202 15.01 10.38 -39.06
CA GLU A 202 15.64 10.41 -40.41
C GLU A 202 15.61 9.01 -41.05
N LYS A 203 15.93 7.94 -40.30
CA LYS A 203 15.86 6.56 -40.81
C LYS A 203 14.43 6.17 -41.18
N ILE A 204 13.43 6.51 -40.36
CA ILE A 204 12.03 6.26 -40.64
C ILE A 204 11.62 7.01 -41.94
N ALA A 205 11.96 8.29 -42.02
CA ALA A 205 11.66 9.09 -43.21
C ALA A 205 12.30 8.52 -44.46
N HIS A 206 13.54 8.03 -44.37
CA HIS A 206 14.24 7.36 -45.48
C HIS A 206 13.53 6.07 -45.91
N ASN A 207 13.24 5.20 -44.96
CA ASN A 207 12.56 3.92 -45.20
C ASN A 207 11.17 4.13 -45.84
N ILE A 208 10.41 5.14 -45.38
CA ILE A 208 9.11 5.46 -45.97
C ILE A 208 9.26 5.91 -47.42
N LYS A 209 10.26 6.74 -47.75
CA LYS A 209 10.54 7.15 -49.14
C LYS A 209 10.89 5.96 -50.05
N GLU A 210 11.70 5.02 -49.55
CA GLU A 210 12.03 3.80 -50.27
C GLU A 210 10.78 2.93 -50.53
N LEU A 211 9.95 2.71 -49.48
CA LEU A 211 8.73 1.91 -49.60
C LEU A 211 7.69 2.51 -50.53
N LEU A 212 7.59 3.83 -50.58
CA LEU A 212 6.66 4.53 -51.48
C LEU A 212 7.16 4.65 -52.92
N GLY A 213 8.37 4.17 -53.20
CA GLY A 213 8.94 4.23 -54.56
C GLY A 213 9.19 5.66 -55.08
N VAL A 214 9.28 6.64 -54.14
CA VAL A 214 9.67 8.02 -54.46
C VAL A 214 11.17 8.02 -54.62
N GLY A 215 11.64 7.60 -55.78
CA GLY A 215 13.00 7.30 -56.06
C GLY A 215 13.94 8.48 -55.92
N VAL A 216 15.08 8.15 -55.37
CA VAL A 216 16.34 8.85 -55.64
C VAL A 216 16.64 8.68 -57.13
N LYS A 217 16.51 9.77 -57.89
CA LYS A 217 17.22 9.93 -59.16
C LYS A 217 18.53 10.60 -58.87
#